data_3bccec585a665befdc4f1b5fc6c2f2d5
#
_entry.id   3bccec585a665befdc4f1b5fc6c2f2d5
#
_cell.length_a   1.000
_cell.length_b   1.000
_cell.length_c   1.000
_cell.angle_alpha   90.00
_cell.angle_beta   90.00
_cell.angle_gamma   90.00
#
_symmetry.space_group_name_H-M   'P 1'
#
loop_
_entity.id
_entity.type
_entity.pdbx_description
1 polymer ?
#
loop_
_entity_poly.entity_id
_entity_poly.type
_entity_poly.pdbx_seq_one_letter_code
_entity_poly.pdbx_strand_id
1 'polypeptide(L)'
;FYLDQKEVSNKNYKDYLHWLEKVYIPTNQDSIVNEARPDTLVWRSELAYNEPMVEAYFRHPSFNDYPVVGISWNQANEYCKWRTDRVNERILVENGYLRPESIHPDSLANGYSFNTKAYFLNPGESFGGKIYEMADSKQTETNENGETVYNNVKRESGLLLPEYRLPTETEWEYAALALSEISEMNLYRGKKKFPWSGEYTRSGKRKNQGDQLANFKLSDGDYGGIAGWSESGSGITSSVKSYPANDFGIYGMAGNVAEWVADVYRPIIDEEMNDISYYRGNQYFN
;
A
#
# COMPACT_ATOMS: atom_id res chain seq x y z
N PHE A 1 -15.13 -1.59 3.39
CA PHE A 1 -13.72 -1.16 3.53
C PHE A 1 -13.29 -0.32 2.35
N TYR A 2 -12.21 0.43 2.50
CA TYR A 2 -11.59 1.19 1.43
C TYR A 2 -10.31 0.49 1.00
N LEU A 3 -10.06 0.43 -0.30
CA LEU A 3 -8.84 -0.13 -0.88
C LEU A 3 -8.21 0.89 -1.81
N ASP A 4 -6.88 0.86 -1.91
CA ASP A 4 -6.17 1.68 -2.87
C ASP A 4 -6.56 1.31 -4.31
N GLN A 5 -6.68 2.31 -5.16
CA GLN A 5 -7.10 2.12 -6.55
C GLN A 5 -6.07 1.38 -7.40
N LYS A 6 -4.82 1.34 -6.96
CA LYS A 6 -3.67 0.79 -7.69
C LYS A 6 -2.61 0.30 -6.72
N GLU A 7 -1.73 -0.55 -7.23
CA GLU A 7 -0.52 -0.99 -6.54
C GLU A 7 0.32 0.21 -6.07
N VAL A 8 1.07 0.03 -4.98
CA VAL A 8 2.04 1.04 -4.51
C VAL A 8 3.15 1.19 -5.55
N SER A 9 3.30 2.39 -6.10
CA SER A 9 4.30 2.66 -7.12
C SER A 9 5.69 2.90 -6.54
N ASN A 10 6.73 2.74 -7.36
CA ASN A 10 8.10 3.09 -6.99
C ASN A 10 8.20 4.52 -6.49
N LYS A 11 7.46 5.47 -7.08
CA LYS A 11 7.41 6.86 -6.61
C LYS A 11 6.91 6.97 -5.18
N ASN A 12 5.76 6.34 -4.89
CA ASN A 12 5.19 6.39 -3.54
C ASN A 12 6.14 5.79 -2.49
N TYR A 13 6.83 4.70 -2.85
CA TYR A 13 7.77 4.06 -1.94
C TYR A 13 9.08 4.87 -1.77
N LYS A 14 9.52 5.58 -2.81
CA LYS A 14 10.64 6.54 -2.71
C LYS A 14 10.32 7.70 -1.78
N ASP A 15 9.09 8.21 -1.80
CA ASP A 15 8.64 9.28 -0.89
C ASP A 15 8.75 8.80 0.57
N TYR A 16 8.40 7.53 0.85
CA TYR A 16 8.60 6.91 2.15
C TYR A 16 10.08 6.82 2.55
N LEU A 17 10.93 6.29 1.68
CA LEU A 17 12.38 6.20 1.95
C LEU A 17 13.00 7.57 2.17
N HIS A 18 12.64 8.55 1.36
CA HIS A 18 13.14 9.92 1.51
C HIS A 18 12.74 10.53 2.85
N TRP A 19 11.53 10.24 3.32
CA TRP A 19 11.09 10.66 4.65
C TRP A 19 11.91 9.97 5.75
N LEU A 20 12.14 8.66 5.65
CA LEU A 20 12.99 7.92 6.59
C LEU A 20 14.42 8.49 6.63
N GLU A 21 14.99 8.79 5.47
CA GLU A 21 16.33 9.38 5.38
C GLU A 21 16.40 10.72 6.12
N LYS A 22 15.38 11.56 5.99
CA LYS A 22 15.33 12.86 6.68
C LYS A 22 15.22 12.74 8.20
N VAL A 23 14.52 11.73 8.71
CA VAL A 23 14.26 11.56 10.14
C VAL A 23 15.41 10.81 10.81
N TYR A 24 15.87 9.71 10.21
CA TYR A 24 16.73 8.75 10.89
C TYR A 24 18.23 8.92 10.59
N ILE A 25 18.64 9.44 9.45
CA ILE A 25 20.06 9.70 9.17
C ILE A 25 20.64 10.75 10.13
N PRO A 26 19.96 11.88 10.39
CA PRO A 26 20.50 12.87 11.35
C PRO A 26 20.63 12.34 12.78
N THR A 27 19.88 11.29 13.13
CA THR A 27 19.89 10.66 14.46
C THR A 27 20.81 9.43 14.55
N ASN A 28 21.65 9.18 13.54
CA ASN A 28 22.54 8.01 13.43
C ASN A 28 21.81 6.65 13.49
N GLN A 29 20.63 6.57 12.90
CA GLN A 29 19.82 5.36 12.81
C GLN A 29 19.68 4.86 11.36
N ASP A 30 20.77 4.84 10.63
CA ASP A 30 20.84 4.46 9.21
C ASP A 30 20.37 3.02 8.94
N SER A 31 20.42 2.14 9.94
CA SER A 31 19.94 0.77 9.84
C SER A 31 18.47 0.70 9.44
N ILE A 32 17.63 1.58 10.01
CA ILE A 32 16.18 1.64 9.71
C ILE A 32 15.95 1.95 8.22
N VAL A 33 16.71 2.90 7.68
CA VAL A 33 16.63 3.27 6.26
C VAL A 33 17.07 2.11 5.37
N ASN A 34 18.17 1.43 5.75
CA ASN A 34 18.68 0.31 4.97
C ASN A 34 17.74 -0.89 4.99
N GLU A 35 17.13 -1.19 6.14
CA GLU A 35 16.13 -2.26 6.28
C GLU A 35 14.84 -1.98 5.49
N ALA A 36 14.49 -0.70 5.27
CA ALA A 36 13.33 -0.32 4.48
C ALA A 36 13.55 -0.38 2.96
N ARG A 37 14.80 -0.49 2.49
CA ARG A 37 15.10 -0.52 1.05
C ARG A 37 14.62 -1.81 0.40
N PRO A 38 14.00 -1.73 -0.80
CA PRO A 38 13.64 -2.91 -1.57
C PRO A 38 14.85 -3.75 -1.94
N ASP A 39 14.71 -5.06 -1.93
CA ASP A 39 15.71 -5.97 -2.48
C ASP A 39 15.68 -5.94 -4.01
N THR A 40 16.69 -5.33 -4.60
CA THR A 40 16.82 -5.23 -6.06
C THR A 40 17.36 -6.52 -6.70
N LEU A 41 17.92 -7.44 -5.90
CA LEU A 41 18.47 -8.69 -6.41
C LEU A 41 17.39 -9.68 -6.86
N VAL A 42 16.12 -9.43 -6.49
CA VAL A 42 14.97 -10.22 -6.99
C VAL A 42 14.87 -10.25 -8.52
N TRP A 43 15.52 -9.30 -9.21
CA TRP A 43 15.57 -9.26 -10.66
C TRP A 43 16.57 -10.25 -11.27
N ARG A 44 17.53 -10.75 -10.48
CA ARG A 44 18.50 -11.72 -10.95
C ARG A 44 17.86 -13.08 -11.12
N SER A 45 17.83 -13.55 -12.35
CA SER A 45 17.44 -14.90 -12.69
C SER A 45 18.41 -15.42 -13.75
N GLU A 46 18.77 -16.68 -13.65
CA GLU A 46 19.65 -17.30 -14.64
C GLU A 46 19.04 -17.17 -16.05
N LEU A 47 19.86 -16.75 -17.01
CA LEU A 47 19.50 -16.57 -18.43
C LEU A 47 18.40 -15.53 -18.72
N ALA A 48 17.95 -14.76 -17.73
CA ALA A 48 16.88 -13.77 -17.93
C ALA A 48 17.37 -12.42 -18.47
N TYR A 49 18.68 -12.14 -18.48
CA TYR A 49 19.27 -10.87 -18.93
C TYR A 49 18.71 -9.62 -18.24
N ASN A 50 18.24 -9.76 -17.01
CA ASN A 50 17.55 -8.71 -16.23
C ASN A 50 18.50 -7.84 -15.38
N GLU A 51 19.82 -7.98 -15.54
CA GLU A 51 20.79 -7.20 -14.75
C GLU A 51 20.57 -5.67 -14.82
N PRO A 52 20.17 -5.07 -15.97
CA PRO A 52 19.81 -3.66 -15.99
C PRO A 52 18.66 -3.27 -15.06
N MET A 53 17.75 -4.20 -14.75
CA MET A 53 16.63 -3.95 -13.82
C MET A 53 17.09 -3.90 -12.37
N VAL A 54 18.13 -4.63 -11.99
CA VAL A 54 18.73 -4.58 -10.66
C VAL A 54 19.14 -3.14 -10.29
N GLU A 55 19.69 -2.42 -11.23
CA GLU A 55 20.14 -1.04 -11.01
C GLU A 55 19.07 0.00 -11.31
N ALA A 56 18.34 -0.17 -12.42
CA ALA A 56 17.48 0.87 -12.97
C ALA A 56 16.04 0.84 -12.46
N TYR A 57 15.46 -0.34 -12.20
CA TYR A 57 14.03 -0.44 -11.97
C TYR A 57 13.50 0.43 -10.83
N PHE A 58 14.16 0.39 -9.67
CA PHE A 58 13.75 1.22 -8.55
C PHE A 58 14.26 2.66 -8.65
N ARG A 59 15.42 2.87 -9.26
CA ARG A 59 16.11 4.18 -9.24
C ARG A 59 15.70 5.11 -10.36
N HIS A 60 15.53 4.58 -11.58
CA HIS A 60 15.33 5.41 -12.77
C HIS A 60 13.91 6.00 -12.83
N PRO A 61 13.76 7.30 -13.17
CA PRO A 61 12.47 8.00 -13.20
C PRO A 61 11.42 7.36 -14.14
N SER A 62 11.84 6.70 -15.22
CA SER A 62 10.93 6.04 -16.16
C SER A 62 10.08 4.94 -15.50
N PHE A 63 10.52 4.38 -14.38
CA PHE A 63 9.79 3.37 -13.62
C PHE A 63 9.04 3.93 -12.41
N ASN A 64 8.89 5.24 -12.29
CA ASN A 64 8.22 5.85 -11.14
C ASN A 64 6.77 5.38 -10.98
N ASP A 65 6.05 5.17 -12.09
CA ASP A 65 4.65 4.73 -12.10
C ASP A 65 4.52 3.20 -12.22
N TYR A 66 5.59 2.46 -12.04
CA TYR A 66 5.60 0.99 -11.97
C TYR A 66 5.47 0.53 -10.52
N PRO A 67 4.93 -0.68 -10.26
CA PRO A 67 4.78 -1.17 -8.89
C PRO A 67 6.14 -1.36 -8.22
N VAL A 68 6.22 -1.14 -6.93
CA VAL A 68 7.43 -1.45 -6.17
C VAL A 68 7.58 -2.97 -6.03
N VAL A 69 8.79 -3.48 -6.27
CA VAL A 69 9.12 -4.92 -6.24
C VAL A 69 10.28 -5.17 -5.28
N GLY A 70 10.37 -6.37 -4.74
CA GLY A 70 11.41 -6.74 -3.78
C GLY A 70 11.13 -6.26 -2.35
N ILE A 71 9.85 -6.14 -2.00
CA ILE A 71 9.39 -5.72 -0.67
C ILE A 71 8.97 -6.94 0.13
N SER A 72 9.48 -7.07 1.35
CA SER A 72 9.00 -8.06 2.31
C SER A 72 7.66 -7.65 2.94
N TRP A 73 6.98 -8.62 3.53
CA TRP A 73 5.73 -8.38 4.25
C TRP A 73 5.90 -7.37 5.40
N ASN A 74 6.99 -7.45 6.14
CA ASN A 74 7.30 -6.49 7.21
C ASN A 74 7.48 -5.07 6.67
N GLN A 75 8.25 -4.90 5.59
CA GLN A 75 8.44 -3.60 4.94
C GLN A 75 7.11 -3.00 4.44
N ALA A 76 6.22 -3.84 3.90
CA ALA A 76 4.89 -3.40 3.47
C ALA A 76 4.03 -2.92 4.65
N ASN A 77 4.08 -3.61 5.80
CA ASN A 77 3.37 -3.17 7.00
C ASN A 77 3.95 -1.87 7.59
N GLU A 78 5.27 -1.72 7.62
CA GLU A 78 5.90 -0.47 8.08
C GLU A 78 5.55 0.72 7.16
N TYR A 79 5.46 0.49 5.85
CA TYR A 79 4.95 1.49 4.92
C TYR A 79 3.49 1.89 5.24
N CYS A 80 2.62 0.93 5.56
CA CYS A 80 1.24 1.21 5.95
C CYS A 80 1.15 2.04 7.24
N LYS A 81 1.95 1.71 8.26
CA LYS A 81 2.04 2.48 9.51
C LYS A 81 2.52 3.91 9.24
N TRP A 82 3.62 4.06 8.50
CA TRP A 82 4.13 5.36 8.11
C TRP A 82 3.07 6.20 7.40
N ARG A 83 2.36 5.61 6.44
CA ARG A 83 1.31 6.30 5.70
C ARG A 83 0.18 6.76 6.61
N THR A 84 -0.22 5.92 7.58
CA THR A 84 -1.23 6.27 8.60
C THR A 84 -0.81 7.51 9.36
N ASP A 85 0.43 7.54 9.83
CA ASP A 85 0.95 8.66 10.61
C ASP A 85 1.02 9.95 9.78
N ARG A 86 1.52 9.87 8.55
CA ARG A 86 1.63 11.06 7.67
C ARG A 86 0.27 11.63 7.29
N VAL A 87 -0.71 10.78 7.00
CA VAL A 87 -2.05 11.23 6.63
C VAL A 87 -2.75 11.88 7.83
N ASN A 88 -2.70 11.25 8.99
CA ASN A 88 -3.34 11.78 10.20
C ASN A 88 -2.67 13.05 10.72
N GLU A 89 -1.34 13.12 10.67
CA GLU A 89 -0.59 14.35 10.99
C GLU A 89 -1.04 15.52 10.10
N ARG A 90 -1.15 15.28 8.79
CA ARG A 90 -1.62 16.29 7.85
C ARG A 90 -3.04 16.73 8.15
N ILE A 91 -3.95 15.80 8.47
CA ILE A 91 -5.33 16.13 8.87
C ILE A 91 -5.34 17.02 10.12
N LEU A 92 -4.50 16.72 11.10
CA LEU A 92 -4.40 17.54 12.32
C LEU A 92 -3.87 18.94 12.03
N VAL A 93 -2.87 19.07 11.15
CA VAL A 93 -2.35 20.38 10.72
C VAL A 93 -3.42 21.17 9.96
N GLU A 94 -4.09 20.56 8.98
CA GLU A 94 -5.13 21.22 8.17
C GLU A 94 -6.33 21.69 9.02
N ASN A 95 -6.58 20.99 10.14
CA ASN A 95 -7.66 21.36 11.07
C ASN A 95 -7.19 22.23 12.25
N GLY A 96 -5.92 22.63 12.31
CA GLY A 96 -5.37 23.53 13.30
C GLY A 96 -5.19 22.92 14.70
N TYR A 97 -4.96 21.60 14.79
CA TYR A 97 -4.56 20.91 16.01
C TYR A 97 -3.05 20.84 16.17
N LEU A 98 -2.33 20.75 15.06
CA LEU A 98 -0.88 20.78 15.02
C LEU A 98 -0.39 21.95 14.17
N ARG A 99 0.79 22.45 14.52
CA ARG A 99 1.43 23.53 13.76
C ARG A 99 1.98 23.00 12.43
N PRO A 100 1.95 23.80 11.35
CA PRO A 100 2.53 23.41 10.06
C PRO A 100 4.00 23.01 10.13
N GLU A 101 4.74 23.56 11.10
CA GLU A 101 6.15 23.24 11.34
C GLU A 101 6.39 21.79 11.72
N SER A 102 5.37 21.06 12.21
CA SER A 102 5.48 19.62 12.53
C SER A 102 5.89 18.78 11.34
N ILE A 103 5.45 19.16 10.13
CA ILE A 103 5.77 18.48 8.87
C ILE A 103 6.92 19.12 8.11
N HIS A 104 7.57 20.14 8.67
CA HIS A 104 8.67 20.83 8.04
C HIS A 104 9.95 19.98 8.06
N PRO A 105 10.79 20.02 6.99
CA PRO A 105 12.04 19.26 6.93
C PRO A 105 12.99 19.47 8.12
N ASP A 106 13.06 20.68 8.65
CA ASP A 106 13.94 20.98 9.78
C ASP A 106 13.44 20.32 11.08
N SER A 107 12.14 20.25 11.28
CA SER A 107 11.54 19.53 12.42
C SER A 107 11.79 18.04 12.30
N LEU A 108 11.64 17.47 11.12
CA LEU A 108 11.93 16.06 10.84
C LEU A 108 13.41 15.74 11.10
N ALA A 109 14.35 16.59 10.70
CA ALA A 109 15.78 16.43 10.95
C ALA A 109 16.15 16.43 12.44
N ASN A 110 15.32 17.04 13.30
CA ASN A 110 15.47 17.00 14.75
C ASN A 110 14.78 15.78 15.39
N GLY A 111 14.31 14.81 14.61
CA GLY A 111 13.67 13.59 15.06
C GLY A 111 12.21 13.76 15.49
N TYR A 112 11.55 14.87 15.13
CA TYR A 112 10.12 15.04 15.32
C TYR A 112 9.36 14.19 14.29
N SER A 113 8.88 13.06 14.72
CA SER A 113 8.07 12.16 13.91
C SER A 113 6.75 11.90 14.62
N PHE A 114 5.66 12.37 14.03
CA PHE A 114 4.32 12.13 14.57
C PHE A 114 3.96 10.65 14.49
N ASN A 115 3.39 10.13 15.57
CA ASN A 115 2.85 8.78 15.65
C ASN A 115 1.40 8.80 16.10
N THR A 116 0.49 8.34 15.24
CA THR A 116 -0.96 8.33 15.49
C THR A 116 -1.34 7.50 16.71
N LYS A 117 -0.68 6.36 16.91
CA LYS A 117 -0.97 5.46 18.03
C LYS A 117 -0.58 6.08 19.36
N ALA A 118 0.60 6.69 19.42
CA ALA A 118 1.05 7.44 20.58
C ALA A 118 0.14 8.63 20.85
N TYR A 119 -0.31 9.35 19.82
CA TYR A 119 -1.24 10.48 19.96
C TYR A 119 -2.55 10.11 20.65
N PHE A 120 -3.10 8.93 20.37
CA PHE A 120 -4.32 8.47 21.05
C PHE A 120 -4.09 7.97 22.48
N LEU A 121 -2.91 7.40 22.75
CA LEU A 121 -2.57 6.83 24.05
C LEU A 121 -2.06 7.90 25.03
N ASN A 122 -1.10 8.67 24.59
CA ASN A 122 -0.48 9.75 25.34
C ASN A 122 0.01 10.85 24.38
N PRO A 123 -0.77 11.91 24.21
CA PRO A 123 -0.41 12.99 23.28
C PRO A 123 0.93 13.64 23.57
N GLY A 124 1.37 13.66 24.81
CA GLY A 124 2.70 14.15 25.20
C GLY A 124 3.85 13.36 24.58
N GLU A 125 3.60 12.15 24.11
CA GLU A 125 4.60 11.27 23.49
C GLU A 125 4.48 11.20 21.98
N SER A 126 3.50 11.88 21.38
CA SER A 126 3.23 11.82 19.93
C SER A 126 4.41 12.22 19.06
N PHE A 127 5.30 13.04 19.57
CA PHE A 127 6.54 13.50 18.95
C PHE A 127 7.77 13.21 19.84
N GLY A 128 7.83 12.06 20.48
CA GLY A 128 8.92 11.74 21.39
C GLY A 128 8.97 12.66 22.61
N GLY A 129 7.82 13.01 23.17
CA GLY A 129 7.69 13.89 24.34
C GLY A 129 7.70 15.40 24.03
N LYS A 130 7.65 15.79 22.76
CA LYS A 130 7.76 17.20 22.32
C LYS A 130 6.46 17.79 21.78
N ILE A 131 5.32 17.23 22.09
CA ILE A 131 4.01 17.67 21.58
C ILE A 131 3.70 19.13 21.92
N TYR A 132 4.13 19.62 23.05
CA TYR A 132 3.86 20.98 23.49
C TYR A 132 4.40 22.05 22.56
N GLU A 133 5.49 21.76 21.85
CA GLU A 133 6.06 22.65 20.85
C GLU A 133 5.30 22.63 19.53
N MET A 134 4.59 21.53 19.25
CA MET A 134 3.88 21.28 17.97
C MET A 134 2.38 21.50 18.07
N ALA A 135 1.83 21.69 19.28
CA ALA A 135 0.41 21.94 19.46
C ALA A 135 0.00 23.33 18.95
N ASP A 136 -1.18 23.40 18.29
CA ASP A 136 -1.77 24.65 17.85
C ASP A 136 -2.95 25.06 18.72
N SER A 137 -3.55 26.21 18.42
CA SER A 137 -4.58 26.88 19.23
C SER A 137 -5.80 26.01 19.55
N LYS A 138 -6.18 25.09 18.65
CA LYS A 138 -7.30 24.18 18.90
C LYS A 138 -6.97 23.05 19.87
N GLN A 139 -5.71 22.72 20.03
CA GLN A 139 -5.27 21.66 20.93
C GLN A 139 -4.93 22.21 22.34
N THR A 140 -4.73 23.52 22.48
CA THR A 140 -4.32 24.15 23.72
C THR A 140 -5.43 25.01 24.29
N GLU A 141 -5.85 24.73 25.52
CA GLU A 141 -6.73 25.57 26.29
C GLU A 141 -6.05 25.96 27.60
N THR A 142 -6.36 27.14 28.12
CA THR A 142 -5.87 27.55 29.45
C THR A 142 -6.99 27.33 30.43
N ASN A 143 -6.75 26.52 31.49
CA ASN A 143 -7.71 26.29 32.55
C ASN A 143 -7.82 27.53 33.49
N GLU A 144 -8.77 27.51 34.41
CA GLU A 144 -8.98 28.59 35.35
C GLU A 144 -7.75 28.88 36.26
N ASN A 145 -6.85 27.90 36.37
CA ASN A 145 -5.61 28.02 37.15
C ASN A 145 -4.42 28.57 36.32
N GLY A 146 -4.62 28.90 35.03
CA GLY A 146 -3.57 29.40 34.16
C GLY A 146 -2.67 28.31 33.58
N GLU A 147 -3.04 27.03 33.75
CA GLU A 147 -2.28 25.91 33.19
C GLU A 147 -2.79 25.58 31.77
N THR A 148 -1.87 25.25 30.88
CA THR A 148 -2.21 24.83 29.53
C THR A 148 -2.72 23.39 29.52
N VAL A 149 -3.97 23.21 29.15
CA VAL A 149 -4.58 21.89 28.95
C VAL A 149 -4.59 21.57 27.49
N TYR A 150 -4.30 20.32 27.15
CA TYR A 150 -4.25 19.83 25.78
C TYR A 150 -5.52 19.06 25.43
N ASN A 151 -6.26 19.58 24.46
CA ASN A 151 -7.45 18.94 23.91
C ASN A 151 -7.07 18.05 22.72
N ASN A 152 -7.07 16.75 22.93
CA ASN A 152 -6.81 15.80 21.84
C ASN A 152 -8.05 15.53 21.03
N VAL A 153 -7.82 15.29 19.76
CA VAL A 153 -8.85 14.70 18.91
C VAL A 153 -9.09 13.25 19.36
N LYS A 154 -10.29 12.99 19.86
CA LYS A 154 -10.68 11.63 20.25
C LYS A 154 -10.99 10.79 19.02
N ARG A 155 -10.80 9.47 19.15
CA ARG A 155 -11.09 8.52 18.06
C ARG A 155 -12.56 8.58 17.63
N GLU A 156 -13.48 8.82 18.58
CA GLU A 156 -14.93 8.90 18.34
C GLU A 156 -15.32 10.14 17.53
N SER A 157 -14.45 11.13 17.40
CA SER A 157 -14.72 12.32 16.59
C SER A 157 -14.80 12.01 15.08
N GLY A 158 -14.21 10.88 14.65
CA GLY A 158 -14.13 10.50 13.25
C GLY A 158 -13.25 11.42 12.39
N LEU A 159 -12.50 12.34 12.98
CA LEU A 159 -11.62 13.25 12.23
C LEU A 159 -10.40 12.53 11.69
N LEU A 160 -9.77 11.67 12.49
CA LEU A 160 -8.60 10.90 12.09
C LEU A 160 -9.02 9.61 11.41
N LEU A 161 -8.28 9.26 10.36
CA LEU A 161 -8.52 8.04 9.62
C LEU A 161 -8.04 6.81 10.41
N PRO A 162 -8.72 5.66 10.23
CA PRO A 162 -8.25 4.40 10.75
C PRO A 162 -6.89 4.02 10.13
N GLU A 163 -6.22 3.09 10.77
CA GLU A 163 -4.91 2.61 10.35
C GLU A 163 -4.97 1.99 8.93
N TYR A 164 -4.07 2.43 8.06
CA TYR A 164 -3.79 1.75 6.80
C TYR A 164 -3.14 0.40 7.10
N ARG A 165 -3.58 -0.63 6.43
CA ARG A 165 -3.08 -2.00 6.59
C ARG A 165 -3.09 -2.75 5.27
N LEU A 166 -2.43 -3.87 5.20
CA LEU A 166 -2.61 -4.81 4.10
C LEU A 166 -4.05 -5.35 4.11
N PRO A 167 -4.65 -5.62 2.94
CA PRO A 167 -5.94 -6.29 2.86
C PRO A 167 -5.81 -7.74 3.34
N THR A 168 -6.87 -8.32 3.86
CA THR A 168 -6.94 -9.78 3.99
C THR A 168 -7.11 -10.43 2.62
N GLU A 169 -6.79 -11.72 2.51
CA GLU A 169 -7.00 -12.48 1.27
C GLU A 169 -8.46 -12.36 0.79
N THR A 170 -9.42 -12.48 1.70
CA THR A 170 -10.85 -12.36 1.38
C THR A 170 -11.22 -10.95 0.88
N GLU A 171 -10.69 -9.91 1.50
CA GLU A 171 -10.89 -8.52 1.04
C GLU A 171 -10.29 -8.30 -0.34
N TRP A 172 -9.10 -8.85 -0.58
CA TRP A 172 -8.42 -8.78 -1.86
C TRP A 172 -9.20 -9.52 -2.96
N GLU A 173 -9.64 -10.76 -2.72
CA GLU A 173 -10.47 -11.52 -3.67
C GLU A 173 -11.78 -10.81 -3.98
N TYR A 174 -12.45 -10.29 -2.95
CA TYR A 174 -13.69 -9.51 -3.14
C TYR A 174 -13.45 -8.29 -4.03
N ALA A 175 -12.37 -7.57 -3.78
CA ALA A 175 -11.98 -6.41 -4.58
C ALA A 175 -11.60 -6.80 -6.02
N ALA A 176 -10.89 -7.93 -6.21
CA ALA A 176 -10.49 -8.40 -7.53
C ALA A 176 -11.69 -8.81 -8.38
N LEU A 177 -12.62 -9.56 -7.81
CA LEU A 177 -13.80 -10.04 -8.53
C LEU A 177 -14.79 -8.93 -8.84
N ALA A 178 -14.87 -7.88 -8.02
CA ALA A 178 -15.74 -6.71 -8.20
C ALA A 178 -17.15 -7.09 -8.69
N LEU A 179 -17.88 -7.84 -7.86
CA LEU A 179 -19.17 -8.46 -8.21
C LEU A 179 -20.33 -7.43 -8.23
N SER A 180 -20.16 -6.30 -8.87
CA SER A 180 -21.15 -5.21 -8.90
C SER A 180 -22.42 -5.54 -9.72
N GLU A 181 -22.28 -6.43 -10.70
CA GLU A 181 -23.38 -6.77 -11.63
C GLU A 181 -24.13 -8.05 -11.24
N ILE A 182 -23.73 -8.73 -10.18
CA ILE A 182 -24.43 -9.94 -9.71
C ILE A 182 -25.62 -9.49 -8.86
N SER A 183 -26.79 -9.44 -9.48
CA SER A 183 -28.05 -9.33 -8.72
C SER A 183 -28.32 -10.65 -8.00
N GLU A 184 -29.06 -10.58 -6.88
CA GLU A 184 -29.52 -11.75 -6.12
C GLU A 184 -30.20 -12.83 -6.98
N MET A 185 -30.72 -12.43 -8.16
CA MET A 185 -31.36 -13.32 -9.13
C MET A 185 -30.38 -14.00 -10.09
N ASN A 186 -29.11 -13.64 -10.11
CA ASN A 186 -28.10 -14.20 -11.04
C ASN A 186 -27.13 -15.19 -10.37
N LEU A 187 -27.64 -15.99 -9.45
CA LEU A 187 -26.92 -17.08 -8.78
C LEU A 187 -26.36 -18.13 -9.78
N TYR A 188 -26.84 -18.13 -11.02
CA TYR A 188 -26.49 -19.12 -12.04
C TYR A 188 -25.14 -18.89 -12.71
N ARG A 189 -24.57 -17.69 -12.64
CA ARG A 189 -23.30 -17.38 -13.32
C ARG A 189 -22.05 -17.46 -12.45
N GLY A 190 -22.17 -17.90 -11.22
CA GLY A 190 -21.04 -18.20 -10.38
C GLY A 190 -20.03 -17.05 -10.24
N LYS A 191 -18.86 -17.37 -9.77
CA LYS A 191 -17.74 -16.43 -9.66
C LYS A 191 -17.28 -15.96 -11.05
N LYS A 192 -17.04 -14.64 -11.22
CA LYS A 192 -16.30 -14.15 -12.37
C LYS A 192 -14.96 -14.89 -12.46
N LYS A 193 -14.54 -15.24 -13.66
CA LYS A 193 -13.25 -15.89 -13.89
C LYS A 193 -12.09 -14.88 -13.84
N PHE A 194 -12.36 -13.65 -14.21
CA PHE A 194 -11.40 -12.54 -14.28
C PHE A 194 -11.99 -11.28 -13.64
N PRO A 195 -11.15 -10.28 -13.30
CA PRO A 195 -11.60 -8.98 -12.80
C PRO A 195 -12.52 -8.20 -13.77
N TRP A 196 -12.50 -8.53 -15.04
CA TRP A 196 -13.34 -7.94 -16.09
C TRP A 196 -14.49 -8.85 -16.50
N SER A 197 -15.45 -8.30 -17.22
CA SER A 197 -16.57 -9.05 -17.77
C SER A 197 -16.11 -9.85 -19.00
N GLY A 198 -16.38 -11.16 -18.99
CA GLY A 198 -16.01 -12.08 -20.08
C GLY A 198 -15.10 -13.22 -19.63
N GLU A 199 -14.88 -14.18 -20.54
CA GLU A 199 -14.13 -15.41 -20.28
C GLU A 199 -12.74 -15.44 -20.94
N TYR A 200 -12.36 -14.37 -21.61
CA TYR A 200 -11.13 -14.27 -22.38
C TYR A 200 -10.14 -13.29 -21.78
N THR A 201 -8.87 -13.54 -21.96
CA THR A 201 -7.77 -12.67 -21.53
C THR A 201 -7.51 -11.51 -22.50
N ARG A 202 -8.18 -11.52 -23.66
CA ARG A 202 -8.06 -10.52 -24.70
C ARG A 202 -9.35 -9.73 -24.88
N SER A 203 -9.22 -8.46 -25.22
CA SER A 203 -10.34 -7.58 -25.48
C SER A 203 -11.11 -7.99 -26.73
N GLY A 204 -12.43 -8.16 -26.61
CA GLY A 204 -13.34 -8.30 -27.73
C GLY A 204 -13.90 -6.98 -28.27
N LYS A 205 -13.55 -5.84 -27.65
CA LYS A 205 -14.05 -4.53 -28.06
C LYS A 205 -13.43 -4.12 -29.40
N ARG A 206 -14.25 -3.71 -30.36
CA ARG A 206 -13.83 -3.38 -31.75
C ARG A 206 -12.61 -2.44 -31.83
N LYS A 207 -12.47 -1.51 -30.91
CA LYS A 207 -11.37 -0.52 -30.87
C LYS A 207 -10.04 -1.16 -30.46
N ASN A 208 -10.08 -2.14 -29.54
CA ASN A 208 -8.93 -2.75 -28.89
C ASN A 208 -9.02 -4.28 -29.00
N GLN A 209 -9.53 -4.77 -30.13
CA GLN A 209 -9.73 -6.20 -30.32
C GLN A 209 -8.39 -6.93 -30.39
N GLY A 210 -8.25 -7.93 -29.54
CA GLY A 210 -7.02 -8.72 -29.44
C GLY A 210 -6.00 -8.23 -28.42
N ASP A 211 -6.14 -6.98 -27.90
CA ASP A 211 -5.27 -6.47 -26.86
C ASP A 211 -5.40 -7.29 -25.58
N GLN A 212 -4.30 -7.56 -24.90
CA GLN A 212 -4.29 -8.20 -23.59
C GLN A 212 -5.00 -7.31 -22.55
N LEU A 213 -5.72 -7.93 -21.63
CA LEU A 213 -6.44 -7.24 -20.55
C LEU A 213 -5.68 -7.22 -19.22
N ALA A 214 -4.54 -7.93 -19.16
CA ALA A 214 -3.66 -7.94 -18.00
C ALA A 214 -2.23 -8.31 -18.43
N ASN A 215 -1.27 -8.02 -17.55
CA ASN A 215 0.13 -8.43 -17.72
C ASN A 215 0.37 -9.74 -16.96
N PHE A 216 0.49 -10.84 -17.68
CA PHE A 216 0.76 -12.17 -17.10
C PHE A 216 1.62 -13.01 -18.01
N LYS A 217 2.29 -14.00 -17.43
CA LYS A 217 3.13 -14.95 -18.13
C LYS A 217 2.26 -16.07 -18.70
N LEU A 218 2.34 -16.33 -20.00
CA LEU A 218 1.59 -17.40 -20.65
C LEU A 218 2.26 -18.78 -20.51
N SER A 219 3.59 -18.82 -20.57
CA SER A 219 4.38 -20.04 -20.48
C SER A 219 5.80 -19.75 -20.00
N ASP A 220 6.58 -20.80 -19.74
CA ASP A 220 7.99 -20.65 -19.41
C ASP A 220 8.75 -20.04 -20.61
N GLY A 221 9.33 -18.86 -20.39
CA GLY A 221 10.05 -18.11 -21.43
C GLY A 221 9.19 -17.18 -22.29
N ASP A 222 7.87 -17.16 -22.09
CA ASP A 222 6.95 -16.29 -22.82
C ASP A 222 6.12 -15.42 -21.87
N TYR A 223 6.26 -14.11 -21.99
CA TYR A 223 5.56 -13.13 -21.17
C TYR A 223 4.37 -12.53 -21.92
N GLY A 224 3.33 -13.33 -22.12
CA GLY A 224 2.06 -12.83 -22.65
C GLY A 224 1.97 -12.71 -24.17
N GLY A 225 2.88 -13.28 -24.93
CA GLY A 225 2.87 -13.14 -26.37
C GLY A 225 3.62 -14.20 -27.14
N ILE A 226 3.84 -13.93 -28.41
CA ILE A 226 4.61 -14.76 -29.31
C ILE A 226 6.09 -14.74 -28.89
N ALA A 227 6.77 -15.89 -28.94
CA ALA A 227 8.16 -16.06 -28.52
C ALA A 227 9.05 -14.85 -28.87
N GLY A 228 9.61 -14.20 -27.85
CA GLY A 228 10.52 -13.07 -27.99
C GLY A 228 9.89 -11.68 -28.02
N TRP A 229 8.56 -11.55 -27.97
CA TRP A 229 7.87 -10.27 -27.87
C TRP A 229 6.75 -10.33 -26.83
N SER A 230 6.76 -9.39 -25.89
CA SER A 230 5.65 -9.20 -24.97
C SER A 230 4.48 -8.55 -25.70
N GLU A 231 3.38 -9.26 -25.88
CA GLU A 231 2.17 -8.68 -26.48
C GLU A 231 1.53 -7.60 -25.60
N SER A 232 1.83 -7.60 -24.30
CA SER A 232 1.39 -6.56 -23.38
C SER A 232 2.19 -5.26 -23.53
N GLY A 233 3.25 -5.24 -24.32
CA GLY A 233 4.16 -4.10 -24.45
C GLY A 233 5.10 -3.92 -23.27
N SER A 234 5.04 -4.80 -22.27
CA SER A 234 5.86 -4.76 -21.07
C SER A 234 6.78 -5.97 -21.04
N GLY A 235 8.08 -5.75 -20.85
CA GLY A 235 9.05 -6.85 -20.79
C GLY A 235 8.85 -7.75 -19.57
N ILE A 236 8.57 -7.17 -18.40
CA ILE A 236 8.37 -7.89 -17.14
C ILE A 236 7.18 -7.33 -16.38
N THR A 237 7.24 -6.06 -15.92
CA THR A 237 6.16 -5.35 -15.24
C THR A 237 5.62 -4.23 -16.12
N SER A 238 4.43 -3.76 -15.83
CA SER A 238 3.79 -2.62 -16.48
C SER A 238 3.50 -1.52 -15.48
N SER A 239 3.24 -0.31 -15.96
CA SER A 239 2.77 0.79 -15.10
C SER A 239 1.45 0.39 -14.41
N VAL A 240 1.27 0.84 -13.18
CA VAL A 240 0.13 0.51 -12.30
C VAL A 240 -1.26 0.89 -12.86
N LYS A 241 -1.32 1.57 -14.00
CA LYS A 241 -2.58 1.93 -14.71
C LYS A 241 -2.58 1.51 -16.18
N SER A 242 -1.70 0.60 -16.59
CA SER A 242 -1.60 0.19 -18.00
C SER A 242 -2.81 -0.55 -18.53
N TYR A 243 -3.52 -1.25 -17.67
CA TYR A 243 -4.69 -2.07 -18.02
C TYR A 243 -5.99 -1.46 -17.49
N PRO A 244 -7.15 -1.84 -18.07
CA PRO A 244 -8.43 -1.35 -17.59
C PRO A 244 -8.67 -1.71 -16.12
N ALA A 245 -9.28 -0.78 -15.38
CA ALA A 245 -9.76 -1.05 -14.04
C ALA A 245 -10.93 -2.05 -14.07
N ASN A 246 -11.13 -2.77 -12.96
CA ASN A 246 -12.32 -3.59 -12.75
C ASN A 246 -13.58 -2.72 -12.45
N ASP A 247 -14.72 -3.37 -12.18
CA ASP A 247 -16.00 -2.68 -11.96
C ASP A 247 -16.00 -1.81 -10.68
N PHE A 248 -15.09 -2.01 -9.76
CA PHE A 248 -14.87 -1.13 -8.60
C PHE A 248 -13.88 0.01 -8.87
N GLY A 249 -13.33 0.09 -10.08
CA GLY A 249 -12.34 1.10 -10.45
C GLY A 249 -10.92 0.80 -9.97
N ILE A 250 -10.62 -0.45 -9.61
CA ILE A 250 -9.32 -0.87 -9.10
C ILE A 250 -8.51 -1.46 -10.26
N TYR A 251 -7.24 -1.06 -10.35
CA TYR A 251 -6.27 -1.52 -11.35
C TYR A 251 -5.40 -2.64 -10.82
N GLY A 252 -4.76 -3.39 -11.72
CA GLY A 252 -3.72 -4.35 -11.36
C GLY A 252 -4.19 -5.65 -10.71
N MET A 253 -5.51 -5.86 -10.55
CA MET A 253 -6.07 -7.04 -9.86
C MET A 253 -5.91 -8.37 -10.62
N ALA A 254 -5.22 -8.39 -11.74
CA ALA A 254 -4.88 -9.60 -12.48
C ALA A 254 -3.48 -9.47 -13.07
N GLY A 255 -2.53 -10.20 -12.53
CA GLY A 255 -1.14 -10.20 -13.00
C GLY A 255 -0.33 -9.01 -12.53
N ASN A 256 0.64 -8.59 -13.30
CA ASN A 256 1.64 -7.57 -13.05
C ASN A 256 2.63 -7.97 -11.94
N VAL A 257 2.26 -7.88 -10.67
CA VAL A 257 3.07 -8.32 -9.52
C VAL A 257 2.21 -9.09 -8.52
N ALA A 258 2.85 -9.95 -7.73
CA ALA A 258 2.20 -10.57 -6.58
C ALA A 258 2.09 -9.55 -5.45
N GLU A 259 0.98 -9.56 -4.75
CA GLU A 259 0.68 -8.61 -3.68
C GLU A 259 0.59 -9.29 -2.33
N TRP A 260 1.15 -8.64 -1.30
CA TRP A 260 1.07 -9.13 0.07
C TRP A 260 -0.34 -8.91 0.65
N VAL A 261 -0.82 -9.93 1.36
CA VAL A 261 -2.03 -9.86 2.18
C VAL A 261 -1.69 -9.98 3.66
N ALA A 262 -2.61 -9.57 4.53
CA ALA A 262 -2.37 -9.53 5.97
C ALA A 262 -2.37 -10.93 6.62
N ASP A 263 -3.08 -11.88 6.02
CA ASP A 263 -3.28 -13.23 6.52
C ASP A 263 -2.46 -14.27 5.75
N VAL A 264 -2.42 -15.48 6.28
CA VAL A 264 -1.69 -16.61 5.68
C VAL A 264 -2.59 -17.31 4.67
N TYR A 265 -2.11 -17.44 3.42
CA TYR A 265 -2.78 -18.24 2.39
C TYR A 265 -2.92 -19.70 2.81
N ARG A 266 -4.11 -20.24 2.64
CA ARG A 266 -4.42 -21.66 2.89
C ARG A 266 -5.14 -22.25 1.68
N PRO A 267 -4.54 -23.25 1.01
CA PRO A 267 -5.12 -23.85 -0.21
C PRO A 267 -6.37 -24.68 0.10
N ILE A 268 -6.48 -25.19 1.31
CA ILE A 268 -7.64 -25.98 1.76
C ILE A 268 -8.43 -25.11 2.73
N ILE A 269 -9.66 -24.80 2.35
CA ILE A 269 -10.59 -24.04 3.17
C ILE A 269 -11.60 -25.02 3.74
N ASP A 270 -11.69 -25.09 5.06
CA ASP A 270 -12.76 -25.74 5.77
C ASP A 270 -13.75 -24.67 6.21
N GLU A 271 -15.03 -24.82 5.84
CA GLU A 271 -16.08 -23.89 6.25
C GLU A 271 -16.58 -24.22 7.67
N GLU A 272 -16.23 -25.38 8.19
CA GLU A 272 -16.58 -25.79 9.55
C GLU A 272 -15.52 -25.29 10.55
N MET A 273 -16.04 -24.73 11.65
CA MET A 273 -15.23 -24.23 12.76
C MET A 273 -14.69 -25.42 13.55
N ASN A 274 -13.43 -25.77 13.38
CA ASN A 274 -12.77 -26.80 14.16
C ASN A 274 -11.55 -26.26 14.93
N ASP A 275 -11.09 -27.01 15.93
CA ASP A 275 -9.98 -26.64 16.83
C ASP A 275 -8.63 -26.45 16.13
N ILE A 276 -8.52 -26.84 14.85
CA ILE A 276 -7.28 -26.75 14.06
C ILE A 276 -7.26 -25.46 13.21
N SER A 277 -8.31 -24.63 13.29
CA SER A 277 -8.36 -23.28 12.73
C SER A 277 -7.90 -23.14 11.28
N TYR A 278 -8.67 -23.68 10.35
CA TYR A 278 -8.45 -23.51 8.91
C TYR A 278 -9.18 -22.29 8.34
N TYR A 279 -9.36 -21.23 9.17
CA TYR A 279 -10.02 -20.02 8.71
C TYR A 279 -9.19 -19.22 7.73
N ARG A 280 -9.84 -18.75 6.70
CA ARG A 280 -9.39 -17.56 5.99
C ARG A 280 -9.39 -16.37 6.95
N GLY A 281 -8.37 -15.50 6.85
CA GLY A 281 -8.31 -14.27 7.63
C GLY A 281 -7.62 -14.39 8.99
N ASN A 282 -7.03 -15.52 9.33
CA ASN A 282 -6.20 -15.63 10.53
C ASN A 282 -4.92 -14.80 10.35
N GLN A 283 -4.84 -13.71 11.08
CA GLN A 283 -3.62 -12.90 11.17
C GLN A 283 -2.78 -13.40 12.35
N TYR A 284 -1.53 -13.69 12.10
CA TYR A 284 -0.57 -14.00 13.15
C TYR A 284 0.17 -12.71 13.51
N PHE A 285 -0.01 -12.27 14.74
CA PHE A 285 0.77 -11.18 15.31
C PHE A 285 1.97 -11.77 16.03
N ASN A 286 3.17 -11.36 15.65
CA ASN A 286 4.38 -11.65 16.40
C ASN A 286 4.55 -10.65 17.53
#